data_e123f098c7fa14f8bdee246917ac2e59
#
_entry.id   e123f098c7fa14f8bdee246917ac2e59
#
_cell.length_a   1.000
_cell.length_b   1.000
_cell.length_c   1.000
_cell.angle_alpha   90.00
_cell.angle_beta   90.00
_cell.angle_gamma   90.00
#
_symmetry.space_group_name_H-M   'P 1'
#
loop_
_entity.id
_entity.type
_entity.pdbx_description
1 polymer ?
#
loop_
_entity_poly.entity_id
_entity_poly.type
_entity_poly.pdbx_seq_one_letter_code
_entity_poly.pdbx_strand_id
1 'polypeptide(L)'
;MGRCIVAGGKPDMAAPSAGILLSDIAEGSIVKLNENGSPVEFYVAKHNYEIGLNGAGRTLLARKNTTDEFSGVPFNSNGTNAYANGDMDEWFNGTYKQKFDHAVQSAMGKTTFYYTPGAGNTSVTTLDRSIFAPSLAELGHVAPYGGWNAEGEKLPISDALLTIKHSQWTRTPPHYTGTDYDTKAYMTMSDKNLAQAYTASNYYLRPMFTLPSNALFHKTTMLFMGVA
;
A
#
# COMPACT_ATOMS: atom_id res chain seq x y z
N MET A 1 29.59 65.45 -7.86
CA MET A 1 29.75 64.03 -7.47
C MET A 1 28.37 63.47 -7.14
N GLY A 2 27.77 62.77 -8.10
CA GLY A 2 26.44 62.19 -7.95
C GLY A 2 26.57 60.74 -7.39
N ARG A 3 25.93 60.46 -6.28
CA ARG A 3 25.81 59.11 -5.72
C ARG A 3 24.72 58.35 -6.45
N CYS A 4 25.08 57.30 -7.16
CA CYS A 4 24.13 56.33 -7.69
C CYS A 4 23.64 55.40 -6.57
N ILE A 5 22.36 55.48 -6.20
CA ILE A 5 21.74 54.55 -5.27
C ILE A 5 21.27 53.36 -6.12
N VAL A 6 21.96 52.22 -5.99
CA VAL A 6 21.52 50.93 -6.53
C VAL A 6 20.40 50.43 -5.61
N ALA A 7 19.16 50.47 -6.11
CA ALA A 7 18.04 49.84 -5.44
C ALA A 7 18.26 48.34 -5.45
N GLY A 8 18.60 47.77 -4.28
CA GLY A 8 18.65 46.33 -4.09
C GLY A 8 17.24 45.75 -4.26
N GLY A 9 16.99 45.13 -5.40
CA GLY A 9 15.77 44.30 -5.59
C GLY A 9 15.76 43.20 -4.55
N LYS A 10 14.69 43.15 -3.73
CA LYS A 10 14.41 41.96 -2.90
C LYS A 10 14.39 40.75 -3.85
N PRO A 11 15.03 39.64 -3.46
CA PRO A 11 14.83 38.41 -4.21
C PRO A 11 13.32 38.12 -4.21
N ASP A 12 12.76 37.93 -5.40
CA ASP A 12 11.41 37.41 -5.58
C ASP A 12 11.34 36.08 -4.82
N MET A 13 10.76 36.10 -3.62
CA MET A 13 10.37 34.87 -2.96
C MET A 13 9.23 34.31 -3.81
N ALA A 14 9.55 33.33 -4.66
CA ALA A 14 8.54 32.55 -5.37
C ALA A 14 7.42 32.20 -4.39
N ALA A 15 6.19 32.58 -4.71
CA ALA A 15 5.03 32.24 -3.91
C ALA A 15 5.07 30.73 -3.62
N PRO A 16 4.79 30.29 -2.38
CA PRO A 16 4.80 28.87 -2.05
C PRO A 16 3.92 28.16 -3.07
N SER A 17 4.51 27.19 -3.77
CA SER A 17 3.80 26.41 -4.80
C SER A 17 2.55 25.80 -4.15
N ALA A 18 1.38 26.23 -4.61
CA ALA A 18 0.11 25.80 -4.05
C ALA A 18 0.02 24.27 -4.08
N GLY A 19 -0.13 23.64 -2.92
CA GLY A 19 -0.38 22.21 -2.80
C GLY A 19 -1.74 21.84 -3.40
N ILE A 20 -1.92 20.56 -3.71
CA ILE A 20 -3.22 19.96 -4.03
C ILE A 20 -3.53 18.96 -2.92
N LEU A 21 -4.78 18.93 -2.46
CA LEU A 21 -5.22 17.95 -1.46
C LEU A 21 -5.31 16.56 -2.09
N LEU A 22 -4.98 15.54 -1.32
CA LEU A 22 -5.10 14.15 -1.76
C LEU A 22 -6.53 13.81 -2.19
N SER A 23 -7.54 14.38 -1.52
CA SER A 23 -8.96 14.24 -1.91
C SER A 23 -9.27 14.75 -3.32
N ASP A 24 -8.48 15.69 -3.83
CA ASP A 24 -8.71 16.32 -5.15
C ASP A 24 -7.90 15.65 -6.28
N ILE A 25 -7.08 14.66 -5.91
CA ILE A 25 -6.29 13.87 -6.87
C ILE A 25 -7.12 12.64 -7.26
N ALA A 26 -7.44 12.49 -8.54
CA ALA A 26 -8.27 11.40 -9.01
C ALA A 26 -7.67 10.01 -8.72
N GLU A 27 -8.53 9.03 -8.41
CA GLU A 27 -8.15 7.62 -8.32
C GLU A 27 -7.47 7.16 -9.63
N GLY A 28 -6.42 6.36 -9.52
CA GLY A 28 -5.57 5.97 -10.64
C GLY A 28 -4.41 6.94 -10.93
N SER A 29 -4.44 8.15 -10.40
CA SER A 29 -3.32 9.09 -10.52
C SER A 29 -2.12 8.62 -9.69
N ILE A 30 -0.93 9.13 -10.05
CA ILE A 30 0.32 8.82 -9.37
C ILE A 30 0.71 9.98 -8.46
N VAL A 31 1.02 9.66 -7.22
CA VAL A 31 1.65 10.55 -6.24
C VAL A 31 3.01 9.99 -5.83
N LYS A 32 3.85 10.80 -5.21
CA LYS A 32 5.21 10.41 -4.81
C LYS A 32 5.42 10.64 -3.32
N LEU A 33 6.08 9.67 -2.70
CA LEU A 33 6.51 9.72 -1.30
C LEU A 33 7.98 9.31 -1.24
N ASN A 34 8.74 9.91 -0.34
CA ASN A 34 10.14 9.54 -0.18
C ASN A 34 10.27 8.24 0.59
N GLU A 35 10.91 7.25 -0.02
CA GLU A 35 11.45 6.04 0.61
C GLU A 35 12.98 6.16 0.62
N ASN A 36 13.61 6.12 1.80
CA ASN A 36 15.06 6.30 1.97
C ASN A 36 15.59 7.58 1.28
N GLY A 37 14.83 8.67 1.36
CA GLY A 37 15.18 9.97 0.75
C GLY A 37 14.98 10.05 -0.77
N SER A 38 14.45 9.02 -1.42
CA SER A 38 14.19 9.02 -2.87
C SER A 38 12.69 8.96 -3.17
N PRO A 39 12.18 9.75 -4.15
CA PRO A 39 10.77 9.73 -4.53
C PRO A 39 10.37 8.39 -5.14
N VAL A 40 9.37 7.75 -4.58
CA VAL A 40 8.76 6.51 -5.07
C VAL A 40 7.30 6.75 -5.42
N GLU A 41 6.84 6.10 -6.49
CA GLU A 41 5.50 6.29 -7.06
C GLU A 41 4.46 5.38 -6.40
N PHE A 42 3.31 5.99 -6.06
CA PHE A 42 2.13 5.33 -5.53
C PHE A 42 0.90 5.71 -6.35
N TYR A 43 0.02 4.77 -6.59
CA TYR A 43 -1.31 5.05 -7.10
C TYR A 43 -2.21 5.58 -5.98
N VAL A 44 -3.03 6.58 -6.28
CA VAL A 44 -4.23 6.89 -5.50
C VAL A 44 -5.23 5.77 -5.81
N ALA A 45 -5.39 4.84 -4.88
CA ALA A 45 -6.07 3.58 -5.15
C ALA A 45 -7.58 3.65 -4.89
N LYS A 46 -7.99 4.26 -3.78
CA LYS A 46 -9.41 4.42 -3.43
C LYS A 46 -9.57 5.52 -2.38
N HIS A 47 -10.46 6.49 -2.64
CA HIS A 47 -10.89 7.43 -1.62
C HIS A 47 -11.87 6.77 -0.65
N ASN A 48 -11.85 7.24 0.61
CA ASN A 48 -12.70 6.70 1.66
C ASN A 48 -12.63 5.16 1.78
N TYR A 49 -11.38 4.64 1.77
CA TYR A 49 -11.12 3.21 1.82
C TYR A 49 -11.79 2.58 3.04
N GLU A 50 -12.59 1.53 2.78
CA GLU A 50 -13.41 0.82 3.78
C GLU A 50 -14.13 1.79 4.73
N ILE A 51 -14.94 2.69 4.15
CA ILE A 51 -15.61 3.78 4.86
C ILE A 51 -16.44 3.30 6.06
N GLY A 52 -17.00 2.10 5.97
CA GLY A 52 -17.75 1.46 7.06
C GLY A 52 -16.87 1.09 8.26
N LEU A 53 -15.57 0.90 8.05
CA LEU A 53 -14.59 0.55 9.10
C LEU A 53 -13.78 1.77 9.57
N ASN A 54 -13.39 2.64 8.64
CA ASN A 54 -12.45 3.73 8.90
C ASN A 54 -13.10 5.11 8.97
N GLY A 55 -14.40 5.23 8.66
CA GLY A 55 -15.03 6.52 8.43
C GLY A 55 -14.55 7.20 7.15
N ALA A 56 -15.03 8.43 6.92
CA ALA A 56 -14.59 9.23 5.78
C ALA A 56 -13.21 9.88 6.02
N GLY A 57 -12.56 10.32 4.93
CA GLY A 57 -11.35 11.14 5.01
C GLY A 57 -10.04 10.35 5.04
N ARG A 58 -10.05 9.06 4.66
CA ARG A 58 -8.85 8.25 4.46
C ARG A 58 -8.75 7.78 3.01
N THR A 59 -7.64 8.07 2.35
CA THR A 59 -7.37 7.66 0.97
C THR A 59 -6.31 6.57 0.94
N LEU A 60 -6.63 5.44 0.31
CA LEU A 60 -5.72 4.33 0.10
C LEU A 60 -4.70 4.68 -0.98
N LEU A 61 -3.44 4.48 -0.68
CA LEU A 61 -2.33 4.49 -1.61
C LEU A 61 -1.78 3.08 -1.78
N ALA A 62 -1.43 2.72 -3.02
CA ALA A 62 -0.78 1.46 -3.33
C ALA A 62 0.54 1.73 -4.07
N ARG A 63 1.64 1.13 -3.63
CA ARG A 63 2.94 1.30 -4.32
C ARG A 63 2.79 0.83 -5.76
N LYS A 64 3.21 1.66 -6.72
CA LYS A 64 3.04 1.40 -8.16
C LYS A 64 3.77 0.13 -8.59
N ASN A 65 5.04 0.03 -8.24
CA ASN A 65 5.82 -1.17 -8.45
C ASN A 65 5.87 -2.00 -7.16
N THR A 66 6.05 -3.31 -7.30
CA THR A 66 6.45 -4.13 -6.16
C THR A 66 7.78 -3.63 -5.59
N THR A 67 8.08 -3.97 -4.34
CA THR A 67 9.35 -3.59 -3.73
C THR A 67 10.51 -4.28 -4.45
N ASP A 68 11.61 -3.53 -4.68
CA ASP A 68 12.81 -4.11 -5.31
C ASP A 68 13.61 -4.97 -4.32
N GLU A 69 13.40 -4.76 -3.03
CA GLU A 69 13.99 -5.53 -1.95
C GLU A 69 13.17 -6.79 -1.70
N PHE A 70 13.38 -7.72 -2.58
CA PHE A 70 12.68 -8.98 -2.59
C PHE A 70 13.31 -10.01 -1.64
N SER A 71 14.61 -9.97 -1.53
CA SER A 71 15.36 -11.06 -0.91
C SER A 71 15.18 -11.09 0.61
N GLY A 72 14.44 -12.05 1.09
CA GLY A 72 14.46 -12.45 2.48
C GLY A 72 13.19 -12.18 3.29
N VAL A 73 12.09 -11.74 2.67
CA VAL A 73 10.82 -11.59 3.39
C VAL A 73 9.80 -12.62 2.88
N PRO A 74 9.64 -13.74 3.57
CA PRO A 74 8.57 -14.70 3.27
C PRO A 74 7.22 -14.15 3.72
N PHE A 75 6.14 -14.80 3.32
CA PHE A 75 4.82 -14.52 3.88
C PHE A 75 4.82 -14.78 5.39
N ASN A 76 5.28 -15.98 5.79
CA ASN A 76 5.43 -16.40 7.17
C ASN A 76 6.42 -17.57 7.26
N SER A 77 7.61 -17.35 7.81
CA SER A 77 8.68 -18.35 7.92
C SER A 77 8.35 -19.50 8.89
N ASN A 78 7.36 -19.31 9.76
CA ASN A 78 6.87 -20.38 10.64
C ASN A 78 6.07 -21.44 9.89
N GLY A 79 5.90 -21.29 8.55
CA GLY A 79 5.24 -22.27 7.71
C GLY A 79 3.71 -22.29 7.88
N THR A 80 3.10 -21.18 8.34
CA THR A 80 1.65 -21.03 8.43
C THR A 80 1.17 -19.92 7.49
N ASN A 81 -0.07 -20.00 7.05
CA ASN A 81 -0.68 -18.96 6.23
C ASN A 81 -1.38 -17.86 7.05
N ALA A 82 -1.05 -17.73 8.32
CA ALA A 82 -1.47 -16.63 9.15
C ALA A 82 -0.78 -15.35 8.69
N TYR A 83 -1.57 -14.37 8.21
CA TYR A 83 -1.05 -13.08 7.79
C TYR A 83 -0.63 -12.21 8.98
N ALA A 84 -1.53 -12.09 9.97
CA ALA A 84 -1.30 -11.27 11.15
C ALA A 84 -0.09 -11.78 11.96
N ASN A 85 0.87 -10.89 12.20
CA ASN A 85 2.14 -11.17 12.88
C ASN A 85 3.03 -12.20 12.14
N GLY A 86 2.80 -12.45 10.84
CA GLY A 86 3.74 -13.14 9.97
C GLY A 86 4.86 -12.19 9.50
N ASP A 87 5.94 -12.76 8.94
CA ASP A 87 7.14 -11.99 8.56
C ASP A 87 6.81 -10.81 7.63
N MET A 88 5.90 -10.99 6.66
CA MET A 88 5.49 -9.93 5.76
C MET A 88 4.77 -8.79 6.50
N ASP A 89 3.84 -9.09 7.40
CA ASP A 89 3.12 -8.11 8.21
C ASP A 89 4.08 -7.34 9.13
N GLU A 90 4.97 -8.04 9.81
CA GLU A 90 5.98 -7.44 10.69
C GLU A 90 6.96 -6.56 9.92
N TRP A 91 7.42 -7.02 8.76
CA TRP A 91 8.31 -6.25 7.91
C TRP A 91 7.65 -4.95 7.41
N PHE A 92 6.38 -5.02 6.98
CA PHE A 92 5.64 -3.83 6.54
C PHE A 92 5.52 -2.79 7.65
N ASN A 93 5.16 -3.21 8.86
CA ASN A 93 4.85 -2.31 9.97
C ASN A 93 6.09 -1.93 10.81
N GLY A 94 7.19 -2.63 10.63
CA GLY A 94 8.51 -2.32 11.19
C GLY A 94 9.45 -1.71 10.15
N THR A 95 10.23 -2.57 9.50
CA THR A 95 11.34 -2.18 8.61
C THR A 95 10.91 -1.31 7.43
N TYR A 96 9.83 -1.68 6.72
CA TYR A 96 9.40 -0.92 5.55
C TYR A 96 8.84 0.45 5.93
N LYS A 97 8.05 0.54 7.00
CA LYS A 97 7.51 1.82 7.47
C LYS A 97 8.61 2.84 7.79
N GLN A 98 9.75 2.38 8.31
CA GLN A 98 10.89 3.24 8.66
C GLN A 98 11.61 3.84 7.44
N LYS A 99 11.36 3.35 6.22
CA LYS A 99 11.93 3.93 4.99
C LYS A 99 11.32 5.26 4.61
N PHE A 100 10.13 5.57 5.12
CA PHE A 100 9.46 6.83 4.85
C PHE A 100 9.97 7.96 5.75
N ASP A 101 9.91 9.20 5.24
CA ASP A 101 10.15 10.38 6.04
C ASP A 101 9.18 10.43 7.24
N HIS A 102 9.62 11.00 8.36
CA HIS A 102 8.84 11.05 9.60
C HIS A 102 7.43 11.66 9.41
N ALA A 103 7.31 12.69 8.56
CA ALA A 103 6.02 13.32 8.27
C ALA A 103 5.03 12.34 7.58
N VAL A 104 5.52 11.48 6.67
CA VAL A 104 4.72 10.44 6.03
C VAL A 104 4.34 9.35 7.05
N GLN A 105 5.30 8.88 7.86
CA GLN A 105 5.03 7.89 8.91
C GLN A 105 3.95 8.36 9.89
N SER A 106 4.00 9.64 10.29
CA SER A 106 3.03 10.24 11.20
C SER A 106 1.65 10.37 10.57
N ALA A 107 1.57 10.64 9.25
CA ALA A 107 0.32 10.76 8.51
C ALA A 107 -0.36 9.39 8.23
N MET A 108 0.41 8.29 8.15
CA MET A 108 -0.12 6.96 7.80
C MET A 108 -1.24 6.51 8.75
N GLY A 109 -1.06 6.61 10.06
CA GLY A 109 -2.06 6.11 11.02
C GLY A 109 -2.29 4.60 10.88
N LYS A 110 -3.27 4.09 11.63
CA LYS A 110 -3.79 2.72 11.48
C LYS A 110 -4.99 2.72 10.53
N THR A 111 -5.11 1.66 9.76
CA THR A 111 -6.21 1.39 8.84
C THR A 111 -6.80 0.04 9.19
N THR A 112 -8.11 -0.01 9.38
CA THR A 112 -8.86 -1.25 9.56
C THR A 112 -9.24 -1.80 8.19
N PHE A 113 -8.94 -3.06 7.92
CA PHE A 113 -9.26 -3.74 6.66
C PHE A 113 -9.70 -5.18 6.90
N TYR A 114 -10.42 -5.73 5.92
CA TYR A 114 -10.85 -7.13 5.96
C TYR A 114 -9.69 -8.07 5.66
N TYR A 115 -9.60 -9.17 6.41
CA TYR A 115 -8.64 -10.24 6.17
C TYR A 115 -9.18 -11.58 6.69
N THR A 116 -8.61 -12.65 6.20
CA THR A 116 -8.83 -14.01 6.70
C THR A 116 -7.62 -14.39 7.58
N PRO A 117 -7.82 -14.79 8.84
CA PRO A 117 -6.70 -15.08 9.75
C PRO A 117 -5.75 -16.15 9.25
N GLY A 118 -6.23 -17.15 8.53
CA GLY A 118 -5.44 -18.32 8.14
C GLY A 118 -5.24 -19.30 9.30
N ALA A 119 -4.26 -20.21 9.20
CA ALA A 119 -3.97 -21.24 10.20
C ALA A 119 -5.22 -22.01 10.66
N GLY A 120 -6.02 -22.47 9.68
CA GLY A 120 -7.26 -23.20 9.93
C GLY A 120 -8.50 -22.32 10.17
N ASN A 121 -8.34 -21.00 10.35
CA ASN A 121 -9.48 -20.08 10.44
C ASN A 121 -9.72 -19.40 9.10
N THR A 122 -10.84 -19.74 8.48
CA THR A 122 -11.23 -19.25 7.14
C THR A 122 -12.29 -18.14 7.18
N SER A 123 -12.74 -17.70 8.33
CA SER A 123 -13.73 -16.63 8.47
C SER A 123 -13.10 -15.27 8.26
N VAL A 124 -13.71 -14.42 7.42
CA VAL A 124 -13.26 -13.03 7.25
C VAL A 124 -13.53 -12.25 8.53
N THR A 125 -12.55 -11.50 8.96
CA THR A 125 -12.62 -10.57 10.09
C THR A 125 -11.87 -9.28 9.75
N THR A 126 -11.54 -8.44 10.71
CA THR A 126 -10.83 -7.19 10.51
C THR A 126 -9.48 -7.19 11.21
N LEU A 127 -8.52 -6.43 10.68
CA LEU A 127 -7.19 -6.23 11.24
C LEU A 127 -6.80 -4.75 11.10
N ASP A 128 -6.11 -4.22 12.12
CA ASP A 128 -5.60 -2.85 12.13
C ASP A 128 -4.10 -2.85 11.89
N ARG A 129 -3.65 -2.22 10.80
CA ARG A 129 -2.22 -2.03 10.49
C ARG A 129 -1.98 -0.67 9.83
N SER A 130 -0.75 -0.18 9.95
CA SER A 130 -0.35 1.01 9.21
C SER A 130 -0.12 0.70 7.73
N ILE A 131 0.51 -0.44 7.44
CA ILE A 131 0.85 -0.88 6.08
C ILE A 131 0.43 -2.35 5.94
N PHE A 132 -0.14 -2.73 4.80
CA PHE A 132 -0.65 -4.07 4.54
C PHE A 132 -0.52 -4.47 3.06
N ALA A 133 -0.60 -5.76 2.77
CA ALA A 133 -0.63 -6.30 1.41
C ALA A 133 -2.04 -6.22 0.81
N PRO A 134 -2.19 -6.16 -0.53
CA PRO A 134 -3.49 -6.31 -1.17
C PRO A 134 -4.08 -7.71 -0.93
N SER A 135 -5.41 -7.79 -0.90
CA SER A 135 -6.12 -9.07 -1.01
C SER A 135 -6.38 -9.44 -2.46
N LEU A 136 -6.76 -10.69 -2.70
CA LEU A 136 -7.20 -11.13 -4.03
C LEU A 136 -8.47 -10.40 -4.50
N ALA A 137 -9.41 -10.14 -3.59
CA ALA A 137 -10.64 -9.41 -3.90
C ALA A 137 -10.31 -7.98 -4.35
N GLU A 138 -9.45 -7.28 -3.64
CA GLU A 138 -9.00 -5.93 -3.99
C GLU A 138 -8.29 -5.88 -5.36
N LEU A 139 -7.56 -6.94 -5.72
CA LEU A 139 -6.94 -7.08 -7.03
C LEU A 139 -7.94 -7.51 -8.12
N GLY A 140 -9.22 -7.73 -7.78
CA GLY A 140 -10.26 -8.06 -8.73
C GLY A 140 -10.29 -9.52 -9.17
N HIS A 141 -9.59 -10.40 -8.48
CA HIS A 141 -9.72 -11.83 -8.72
C HIS A 141 -11.06 -12.35 -8.19
N VAL A 142 -11.60 -13.34 -8.89
CA VAL A 142 -12.82 -14.05 -8.48
C VAL A 142 -12.42 -15.42 -7.96
N ALA A 143 -12.96 -15.81 -6.81
CA ALA A 143 -12.66 -17.11 -6.21
C ALA A 143 -13.12 -18.25 -7.13
N PRO A 144 -12.21 -19.09 -7.66
CA PRO A 144 -12.63 -20.29 -8.34
C PRO A 144 -13.20 -21.28 -7.31
N TYR A 145 -14.42 -21.69 -7.48
CA TYR A 145 -15.06 -22.75 -6.65
C TYR A 145 -14.99 -22.51 -5.13
N GLY A 146 -15.05 -21.25 -4.68
CA GLY A 146 -14.96 -20.93 -3.25
C GLY A 146 -13.56 -21.06 -2.65
N GLY A 147 -12.49 -20.96 -3.46
CA GLY A 147 -11.11 -21.15 -3.02
C GLY A 147 -10.56 -20.14 -2.02
N TRP A 148 -11.25 -19.01 -1.82
CA TRP A 148 -10.97 -18.02 -0.74
C TRP A 148 -12.21 -17.20 -0.42
N ASN A 149 -12.19 -16.46 0.67
CA ASN A 149 -13.23 -15.50 1.04
C ASN A 149 -12.87 -14.08 0.54
N ALA A 150 -13.89 -13.28 0.21
CA ALA A 150 -13.69 -11.90 -0.21
C ALA A 150 -13.24 -11.03 0.98
N GLU A 151 -12.05 -10.51 0.90
CA GLU A 151 -11.43 -9.62 1.89
C GLU A 151 -11.45 -8.18 1.35
N GLY A 152 -12.61 -7.54 1.42
CA GLY A 152 -12.85 -6.21 0.85
C GLY A 152 -13.41 -6.26 -0.57
N GLU A 153 -13.50 -5.09 -1.20
CA GLU A 153 -14.03 -4.89 -2.55
C GLU A 153 -12.91 -4.71 -3.57
N LYS A 154 -13.22 -5.03 -4.84
CA LYS A 154 -12.32 -4.73 -5.96
C LYS A 154 -11.96 -3.25 -5.99
N LEU A 155 -10.66 -2.95 -6.04
CA LEU A 155 -10.17 -1.59 -6.18
C LEU A 155 -10.39 -1.06 -7.60
N PRO A 156 -10.71 0.24 -7.76
CA PRO A 156 -10.85 0.87 -9.09
C PRO A 156 -9.63 0.68 -9.99
N ILE A 157 -8.45 0.59 -9.40
CA ILE A 157 -7.16 0.45 -10.09
C ILE A 157 -6.62 -0.98 -10.15
N SER A 158 -7.44 -1.99 -9.87
CA SER A 158 -7.01 -3.39 -9.79
C SER A 158 -6.21 -3.84 -11.01
N ASP A 159 -6.62 -3.47 -12.22
CA ASP A 159 -5.92 -3.82 -13.46
C ASP A 159 -4.50 -3.25 -13.52
N ALA A 160 -4.30 -2.02 -13.01
CA ALA A 160 -2.98 -1.41 -12.89
C ALA A 160 -2.12 -2.14 -11.84
N LEU A 161 -2.72 -2.58 -10.73
CA LEU A 161 -2.02 -3.35 -9.70
C LEU A 161 -1.66 -4.77 -10.15
N LEU A 162 -2.38 -5.33 -11.11
CA LEU A 162 -2.07 -6.61 -11.74
C LEU A 162 -1.00 -6.51 -12.83
N THR A 163 -0.67 -5.30 -13.30
CA THR A 163 0.42 -5.09 -14.24
C THR A 163 1.74 -5.05 -13.48
N ILE A 164 2.31 -6.22 -13.23
CA ILE A 164 3.50 -6.43 -12.41
C ILE A 164 4.62 -7.10 -13.19
N LYS A 165 5.86 -6.75 -12.84
CA LYS A 165 7.05 -7.37 -13.42
C LYS A 165 7.39 -8.71 -12.76
N HIS A 166 7.04 -8.86 -11.50
CA HIS A 166 7.39 -10.01 -10.67
C HIS A 166 6.18 -10.47 -9.86
N SER A 167 6.11 -11.78 -9.60
CA SER A 167 5.06 -12.35 -8.75
C SER A 167 5.08 -11.74 -7.36
N GLN A 168 3.91 -11.42 -6.83
CA GLN A 168 3.75 -10.75 -5.54
C GLN A 168 2.84 -11.52 -4.60
N TRP A 169 3.14 -11.48 -3.31
CA TRP A 169 2.24 -11.96 -2.28
C TRP A 169 0.96 -11.13 -2.20
N THR A 170 -0.13 -11.80 -1.88
CA THR A 170 -1.36 -11.18 -1.35
C THR A 170 -1.52 -11.57 0.13
N ARG A 171 -2.42 -10.92 0.87
CA ARG A 171 -2.70 -11.32 2.27
C ARG A 171 -3.68 -12.49 2.37
N THR A 172 -4.25 -12.96 1.25
CA THR A 172 -5.34 -13.92 1.22
C THR A 172 -4.82 -15.36 1.35
N PRO A 173 -5.20 -16.12 2.39
CA PRO A 173 -4.94 -17.55 2.49
C PRO A 173 -5.97 -18.35 1.68
N PRO A 174 -5.71 -19.64 1.37
CA PRO A 174 -6.71 -20.55 0.86
C PRO A 174 -7.88 -20.73 1.86
N HIS A 175 -9.09 -20.93 1.32
CA HIS A 175 -10.29 -21.20 2.12
C HIS A 175 -10.27 -22.59 2.76
N TYR A 176 -9.55 -23.52 2.15
CA TYR A 176 -9.47 -24.90 2.64
C TYR A 176 -8.52 -24.98 3.84
N THR A 177 -8.85 -25.89 4.75
CA THR A 177 -8.05 -26.21 5.94
C THR A 177 -7.32 -27.55 5.77
N GLY A 178 -6.27 -27.74 6.51
CA GLY A 178 -5.44 -28.95 6.51
C GLY A 178 -3.98 -28.63 6.22
N THR A 179 -3.07 -29.55 6.57
CA THR A 179 -1.63 -29.33 6.56
C THR A 179 -1.07 -28.79 5.25
N ASP A 180 -1.64 -29.20 4.11
CA ASP A 180 -1.20 -28.71 2.80
C ASP A 180 -1.68 -27.28 2.48
N TYR A 181 -2.82 -26.86 3.03
CA TYR A 181 -3.40 -25.55 2.77
C TYR A 181 -2.95 -24.52 3.80
N ASP A 182 -2.80 -24.91 5.05
CA ASP A 182 -2.39 -24.02 6.14
C ASP A 182 -0.94 -23.52 6.00
N THR A 183 -0.16 -24.18 5.13
CA THR A 183 1.22 -23.80 4.79
C THR A 183 1.36 -22.97 3.52
N LYS A 184 0.25 -22.62 2.85
CA LYS A 184 0.24 -21.90 1.57
C LYS A 184 -0.56 -20.60 1.65
N ALA A 185 -0.14 -19.60 0.92
CA ALA A 185 -0.89 -18.38 0.69
C ALA A 185 -0.99 -18.08 -0.82
N TYR A 186 -1.95 -17.23 -1.21
CA TYR A 186 -2.09 -16.85 -2.60
C TYR A 186 -1.09 -15.76 -2.98
N MET A 187 -0.62 -15.87 -4.20
CA MET A 187 0.19 -14.86 -4.89
C MET A 187 -0.40 -14.56 -6.27
N THR A 188 -0.19 -13.36 -6.75
CA THR A 188 -0.45 -13.00 -8.15
C THR A 188 0.85 -13.11 -8.92
N MET A 189 0.81 -13.83 -10.04
CA MET A 189 1.96 -14.00 -10.94
C MET A 189 2.08 -12.82 -11.91
N SER A 190 3.26 -12.67 -12.51
CA SER A 190 3.54 -11.60 -13.48
C SER A 190 2.66 -11.66 -14.74
N ASP A 191 2.10 -12.81 -15.05
CA ASP A 191 1.11 -13.03 -16.13
C ASP A 191 -0.35 -12.79 -15.67
N LYS A 192 -0.54 -12.23 -14.47
CA LYS A 192 -1.82 -11.96 -13.81
C LYS A 192 -2.58 -13.21 -13.32
N ASN A 193 -2.03 -14.39 -13.51
CA ASN A 193 -2.62 -15.62 -13.00
C ASN A 193 -2.43 -15.73 -11.48
N LEU A 194 -3.27 -16.57 -10.86
CA LEU A 194 -3.16 -16.92 -9.46
C LEU A 194 -2.33 -18.16 -9.28
N ALA A 195 -1.54 -18.17 -8.24
CA ALA A 195 -0.89 -19.38 -7.74
C ALA A 195 -0.95 -19.44 -6.22
N GLN A 196 -0.78 -20.61 -5.67
CA GLN A 196 -0.52 -20.83 -4.26
C GLN A 196 0.97 -21.18 -4.10
N ALA A 197 1.61 -20.62 -3.11
CA ALA A 197 2.98 -20.93 -2.78
C ALA A 197 3.14 -21.18 -1.29
N TYR A 198 4.17 -21.93 -0.93
CA TYR A 198 4.52 -22.14 0.48
C TYR A 198 4.90 -20.82 1.13
N THR A 199 4.35 -20.57 2.31
CA THR A 199 4.48 -19.31 3.05
C THR A 199 5.92 -18.97 3.45
N ALA A 200 6.78 -19.96 3.55
CA ALA A 200 8.22 -19.78 3.77
C ALA A 200 8.99 -19.34 2.51
N SER A 201 8.34 -19.31 1.34
CA SER A 201 8.96 -18.85 0.09
C SER A 201 8.98 -17.33 0.01
N ASN A 202 9.95 -16.79 -0.72
CA ASN A 202 10.09 -15.35 -0.91
C ASN A 202 9.46 -14.92 -2.24
N TYR A 203 8.61 -13.90 -2.20
CA TYR A 203 8.05 -13.23 -3.37
C TYR A 203 8.06 -11.72 -3.16
N TYR A 204 7.83 -10.95 -4.23
CA TYR A 204 7.78 -9.51 -4.14
C TYR A 204 6.57 -9.03 -3.33
N LEU A 205 6.70 -7.88 -2.72
CA LEU A 205 5.69 -7.29 -1.86
C LEU A 205 5.14 -6.01 -2.49
N ARG A 206 3.85 -5.77 -2.30
CA ARG A 206 3.22 -4.49 -2.66
C ARG A 206 2.60 -3.88 -1.41
N PRO A 207 3.25 -2.91 -0.80
CA PRO A 207 2.68 -2.23 0.34
C PRO A 207 1.53 -1.30 -0.07
N MET A 208 0.48 -1.32 0.73
CA MET A 208 -0.65 -0.39 0.70
C MET A 208 -0.83 0.22 2.08
N PHE A 209 -1.27 1.46 2.13
CA PHE A 209 -1.58 2.19 3.37
C PHE A 209 -2.48 3.37 3.07
N THR A 210 -3.12 3.94 4.09
CA THR A 210 -3.92 5.13 3.90
C THR A 210 -3.22 6.37 4.43
N LEU A 211 -3.45 7.50 3.76
CA LEU A 211 -3.17 8.84 4.27
C LEU A 211 -4.49 9.59 4.50
N PRO A 212 -4.50 10.62 5.37
CA PRO A 212 -5.65 11.49 5.49
C PRO A 212 -5.90 12.22 4.17
N SER A 213 -7.17 12.39 3.80
CA SER A 213 -7.56 12.98 2.51
C SER A 213 -7.19 14.46 2.39
N ASN A 214 -6.85 15.12 3.51
CA ASN A 214 -6.26 16.47 3.52
C ASN A 214 -4.72 16.48 3.48
N ALA A 215 -4.08 15.35 3.16
CA ALA A 215 -2.65 15.34 2.83
C ALA A 215 -2.39 16.22 1.60
N LEU A 216 -1.30 17.00 1.65
CA LEU A 216 -0.91 17.94 0.59
C LEU A 216 0.19 17.37 -0.28
N PHE A 217 0.02 17.56 -1.59
CA PHE A 217 1.01 17.19 -2.60
C PHE A 217 1.37 18.40 -3.46
N HIS A 218 2.61 18.48 -3.88
CA HIS A 218 3.07 19.54 -4.78
C HIS A 218 2.41 19.35 -6.16
N LYS A 219 1.74 20.38 -6.69
CA LYS A 219 0.93 20.29 -7.93
C LYS A 219 1.66 19.76 -9.15
N THR A 220 2.95 20.08 -9.29
CA THR A 220 3.73 19.71 -10.48
C THR A 220 4.49 18.40 -10.29
N THR A 221 5.15 18.21 -9.14
CA THR A 221 5.98 17.01 -8.88
C THR A 221 5.21 15.86 -8.28
N MET A 222 4.00 16.13 -7.77
CA MET A 222 3.15 15.20 -7.03
C MET A 222 3.86 14.61 -5.79
N LEU A 223 4.85 15.31 -5.25
CA LEU A 223 5.57 14.91 -4.04
C LEU A 223 4.77 15.35 -2.81
N PHE A 224 4.72 14.48 -1.80
CA PHE A 224 4.10 14.76 -0.51
C PHE A 224 4.76 15.94 0.19
N MET A 225 3.95 16.85 0.73
CA MET A 225 4.39 18.08 1.40
C MET A 225 4.04 18.12 2.89
N GLY A 226 3.08 17.31 3.35
CA GLY A 226 2.56 17.33 4.71
C GLY A 226 1.06 17.09 4.76
N VAL A 227 0.45 17.44 5.87
CA VAL A 227 -1.02 17.39 6.10
C VAL A 227 -1.50 18.80 6.40
N ALA A 228 -2.62 19.21 5.77
CA ALA A 228 -3.23 20.53 5.96
C ALA A 228 -3.97 20.65 7.30
#